data_9ff602f42225c55873fe0d7b6f98a395
#
_entry.id   9ff602f42225c55873fe0d7b6f98a395
#
_cell.length_a   1.000
_cell.length_b   1.000
_cell.length_c   1.000
_cell.angle_alpha   90.00
_cell.angle_beta   90.00
_cell.angle_gamma   90.00
#
_symmetry.space_group_name_H-M   'P 1'
#
loop_
_entity.id
_entity.type
_entity.pdbx_description
1 polymer ?
#
loop_
_entity_poly.entity_id
_entity_poly.type
_entity_poly.pdbx_seq_one_letter_code
_entity_poly.pdbx_strand_id
1 'polypeptide(L)'
;MQQIDEDIAFIREIKSINPKTEIIIYVYSPVPTEGSDMYNKVLESGFRFPQKLEDWISPQWESFDLRKNPLTPWLTAEMIDKIRDFETVLNSYYPTVADIRLTSLKRKLMRTISYPRYKSGIYKKPYELKALQVLWKYRQPEIEGF
;
A
#
# COMPACT_ATOMS: atom_id res chain seq x y z
N MET A 1 -6.83 5.53 11.81
CA MET A 1 -7.12 4.05 11.81
C MET A 1 -8.51 3.76 11.26
N GLN A 2 -9.57 4.41 11.75
CA GLN A 2 -10.95 4.15 11.31
C GLN A 2 -11.13 4.25 9.80
N GLN A 3 -10.61 5.30 9.16
CA GLN A 3 -10.71 5.48 7.71
C GLN A 3 -10.05 4.33 6.92
N ILE A 4 -8.90 3.83 7.38
CA ILE A 4 -8.25 2.66 6.74
C ILE A 4 -9.14 1.42 6.83
N ASP A 5 -9.86 1.24 7.93
CA ASP A 5 -10.80 0.12 8.08
C ASP A 5 -12.01 0.26 7.15
N GLU A 6 -12.51 1.46 6.98
CA GLU A 6 -13.59 1.80 6.03
C GLU A 6 -13.15 1.56 4.58
N ASP A 7 -11.94 2.00 4.21
CA ASP A 7 -11.35 1.76 2.88
C ASP A 7 -11.16 0.25 2.61
N ILE A 8 -10.66 -0.49 3.60
CA ILE A 8 -10.55 -1.95 3.51
C ILE A 8 -11.92 -2.61 3.31
N ALA A 9 -12.93 -2.19 4.05
CA ALA A 9 -14.29 -2.71 3.91
C ALA A 9 -14.86 -2.41 2.51
N PHE A 10 -14.67 -1.20 2.02
CA PHE A 10 -15.09 -0.79 0.68
C PHE A 10 -14.39 -1.59 -0.42
N ILE A 11 -13.07 -1.81 -0.34
CA ILE A 11 -12.33 -2.65 -1.28
C ILE A 11 -12.87 -4.09 -1.27
N ARG A 12 -13.17 -4.63 -0.08
CA ARG A 12 -13.77 -5.98 0.02
C ARG A 12 -15.14 -6.07 -0.63
N GLU A 13 -15.95 -5.02 -0.49
CA GLU A 13 -17.26 -4.92 -1.15
C GLU A 13 -17.10 -4.92 -2.67
N ILE A 14 -16.23 -4.07 -3.23
CA ILE A 14 -15.91 -4.06 -4.67
C ILE A 14 -15.51 -5.46 -5.15
N LYS A 15 -14.62 -6.13 -4.42
CA LYS A 15 -14.16 -7.49 -4.76
C LYS A 15 -15.23 -8.56 -4.62
N SER A 16 -16.23 -8.34 -3.78
CA SER A 16 -17.37 -9.25 -3.67
C SER A 16 -18.30 -9.16 -4.86
N ILE A 17 -18.47 -7.95 -5.40
CA ILE A 17 -19.31 -7.67 -6.58
C ILE A 17 -18.58 -8.13 -7.86
N ASN A 18 -17.33 -7.73 -8.02
CA ASN A 18 -16.52 -8.12 -9.17
C ASN A 18 -15.10 -8.54 -8.75
N PRO A 19 -14.86 -9.85 -8.58
CA PRO A 19 -13.53 -10.37 -8.21
C PRO A 19 -12.40 -10.05 -9.20
N LYS A 20 -12.75 -9.68 -10.44
CA LYS A 20 -11.78 -9.36 -11.49
C LYS A 20 -11.30 -7.90 -11.45
N THR A 21 -11.97 -7.02 -10.69
CA THR A 21 -11.54 -5.62 -10.54
C THR A 21 -10.12 -5.58 -10.00
N GLU A 22 -9.21 -4.92 -10.66
CA GLU A 22 -7.88 -4.66 -10.12
C GLU A 22 -7.93 -3.52 -9.11
N ILE A 23 -7.30 -3.72 -7.98
CA ILE A 23 -7.17 -2.72 -6.94
C ILE A 23 -5.69 -2.38 -6.81
N ILE A 24 -5.39 -1.11 -6.97
CA ILE A 24 -4.05 -0.56 -6.77
C ILE A 24 -4.12 0.32 -5.52
N ILE A 25 -3.29 0.01 -4.53
CA ILE A 25 -3.25 0.73 -3.27
C ILE A 25 -1.96 1.55 -3.23
N TYR A 26 -2.11 2.85 -3.10
CA TYR A 26 -0.99 3.76 -2.95
C TYR A 26 -1.03 4.44 -1.59
N VAL A 27 0.13 4.58 -0.99
CA VAL A 27 0.34 5.46 0.16
C VAL A 27 1.03 6.71 -0.36
N TYR A 28 0.29 7.81 -0.41
CA TYR A 28 0.80 9.07 -0.93
C TYR A 28 1.37 9.97 0.15
N SER A 29 2.41 10.68 -0.21
CA SER A 29 2.82 11.89 0.49
C SER A 29 2.18 13.13 -0.17
N PRO A 30 1.94 14.21 0.57
CA PRO A 30 1.37 15.41 0.01
C PRO A 30 2.32 16.09 -0.96
N VAL A 31 1.78 16.61 -2.04
CA VAL A 31 2.51 17.49 -2.94
C VAL A 31 2.34 18.93 -2.48
N PRO A 32 3.39 19.74 -2.47
CA PRO A 32 3.34 21.13 -2.00
C PRO A 32 2.71 22.06 -3.05
N THR A 33 1.42 21.95 -3.24
CA THR A 33 0.67 22.84 -4.13
C THR A 33 0.04 23.95 -3.27
N GLU A 34 0.69 25.10 -3.19
CA GLU A 34 0.20 26.25 -2.46
C GLU A 34 -1.21 26.64 -2.91
N GLY A 35 -2.05 27.01 -1.95
CA GLY A 35 -3.44 27.42 -2.19
C GLY A 35 -4.42 26.26 -2.33
N SER A 36 -3.98 25.00 -2.31
CA SER A 36 -4.90 23.87 -2.26
C SER A 36 -5.39 23.62 -0.82
N ASP A 37 -6.62 23.11 -0.70
CA ASP A 37 -7.16 22.72 0.62
C ASP A 37 -6.28 21.70 1.35
N MET A 38 -5.67 20.80 0.59
CA MET A 38 -4.76 19.80 1.15
C MET A 38 -3.50 20.45 1.71
N TYR A 39 -2.90 21.40 0.98
CA TYR A 39 -1.72 22.13 1.44
C TYR A 39 -1.99 22.82 2.79
N ASN A 40 -3.12 23.52 2.89
CA ASN A 40 -3.50 24.23 4.11
C ASN A 40 -3.71 23.26 5.29
N LYS A 41 -4.43 22.15 5.09
CA LYS A 41 -4.63 21.12 6.11
C LYS A 41 -3.31 20.48 6.57
N VAL A 42 -2.38 20.30 5.65
CA VAL A 42 -1.04 19.77 5.94
C VAL A 42 -0.26 20.73 6.83
N LEU A 43 -0.28 22.04 6.51
CA LEU A 43 0.34 23.06 7.35
C LEU A 43 -0.29 23.15 8.74
N GLU A 44 -1.61 23.09 8.83
CA GLU A 44 -2.36 23.05 10.09
C GLU A 44 -1.97 21.86 10.98
N SER A 45 -1.64 20.71 10.36
CA SER A 45 -1.15 19.52 11.07
C SER A 45 0.28 19.65 11.59
N GLY A 46 0.94 20.81 11.35
CA GLY A 46 2.31 21.08 11.79
C GLY A 46 3.39 20.66 10.81
N PHE A 47 3.02 20.08 9.67
CA PHE A 47 3.99 19.74 8.62
C PHE A 47 4.52 21.01 7.95
N ARG A 48 5.80 20.99 7.56
CA ARG A 48 6.45 22.11 6.87
C ARG A 48 7.13 21.60 5.61
N PHE A 49 6.78 22.18 4.49
CA PHE A 49 7.47 21.96 3.24
C PHE A 49 8.79 22.72 3.19
N PRO A 50 9.80 22.20 2.49
CA PRO A 50 11.02 22.94 2.20
C PRO A 50 10.70 24.27 1.51
N GLN A 51 11.35 25.33 1.94
CA GLN A 51 11.16 26.69 1.40
C GLN A 51 12.24 27.08 0.40
N LYS A 52 13.37 26.38 0.42
CA LYS A 52 14.52 26.63 -0.43
C LYS A 52 14.90 25.35 -1.18
N LEU A 53 15.53 25.52 -2.34
CA LEU A 53 16.00 24.41 -3.15
C LEU A 53 16.96 23.49 -2.38
N GLU A 54 17.83 24.07 -1.58
CA GLU A 54 18.80 23.34 -0.76
C GLU A 54 18.13 22.40 0.24
N ASP A 55 16.98 22.79 0.77
CA ASP A 55 16.22 21.95 1.70
C ASP A 55 15.64 20.71 0.97
N TRP A 56 15.22 20.87 -0.29
CA TRP A 56 14.67 19.77 -1.12
C TRP A 56 15.71 18.70 -1.45
N ILE A 57 16.98 19.08 -1.59
CA ILE A 57 18.09 18.15 -1.87
C ILE A 57 18.73 17.58 -0.61
N SER A 58 18.17 17.85 0.57
CA SER A 58 18.64 17.25 1.81
C SER A 58 18.38 15.74 1.84
N PRO A 59 19.19 14.92 2.53
CA PRO A 59 19.04 13.48 2.58
C PRO A 59 17.64 13.01 3.03
N GLN A 60 16.98 13.82 3.87
CA GLN A 60 15.62 13.55 4.33
C GLN A 60 14.62 13.58 3.18
N TRP A 61 14.76 14.55 2.27
CA TRP A 61 13.87 14.72 1.14
C TRP A 61 14.28 13.87 -0.07
N GLU A 62 15.56 13.57 -0.22
CA GLU A 62 16.03 12.59 -1.22
C GLU A 62 15.49 11.18 -0.95
N SER A 63 15.37 10.83 0.34
CA SER A 63 14.75 9.56 0.73
C SER A 63 13.20 9.57 0.69
N PHE A 64 12.62 10.69 0.25
CA PHE A 64 11.19 10.87 0.10
C PHE A 64 10.64 9.95 -1.00
N ASP A 65 10.28 8.76 -0.59
CA ASP A 65 9.68 7.75 -1.45
C ASP A 65 8.21 7.61 -1.06
N LEU A 66 7.34 7.96 -1.98
CA LEU A 66 5.90 7.88 -1.82
C LEU A 66 5.40 6.49 -1.39
N ARG A 67 6.19 5.46 -1.68
CA ARG A 67 5.82 4.07 -1.40
C ARG A 67 6.49 3.50 -0.17
N LYS A 68 7.72 3.91 0.12
CA LYS A 68 8.53 3.31 1.18
C LYS A 68 8.53 4.11 2.47
N ASN A 69 8.62 5.41 2.37
CA ASN A 69 8.75 6.29 3.51
C ASN A 69 8.00 7.61 3.29
N PRO A 70 6.67 7.59 3.30
CA PRO A 70 5.90 8.82 3.19
C PRO A 70 6.19 9.72 4.39
N LEU A 71 6.79 10.87 4.14
CA LEU A 71 7.07 11.89 5.17
C LEU A 71 5.78 12.65 5.51
N THR A 72 4.85 11.96 6.15
CA THR A 72 3.55 12.54 6.49
C THR A 72 3.27 12.36 7.98
N PRO A 73 2.96 13.41 8.73
CA PRO A 73 2.78 13.32 10.18
C PRO A 73 1.54 12.52 10.59
N TRP A 74 0.58 12.33 9.68
CA TRP A 74 -0.65 11.57 9.94
C TRP A 74 -0.56 10.09 9.60
N LEU A 75 0.49 9.65 8.89
CA LEU A 75 0.73 8.24 8.56
C LEU A 75 1.75 7.66 9.53
N THR A 76 1.27 6.91 10.48
CA THR A 76 2.15 6.16 11.39
C THR A 76 2.67 4.90 10.71
N ALA A 77 3.82 4.39 11.17
CA ALA A 77 4.35 3.10 10.70
C ALA A 77 3.32 1.97 10.82
N GLU A 78 2.53 1.97 11.89
CA GLU A 78 1.46 0.98 12.09
C GLU A 78 0.37 1.07 11.01
N MET A 79 0.00 2.29 10.60
CA MET A 79 -0.97 2.51 9.52
C MET A 79 -0.43 1.98 8.19
N ILE A 80 0.82 2.30 7.88
CA ILE A 80 1.50 1.84 6.65
C ILE A 80 1.60 0.31 6.64
N ASP A 81 2.02 -0.29 7.74
CA ASP A 81 2.09 -1.74 7.88
C ASP A 81 0.72 -2.40 7.67
N LYS A 82 -0.34 -1.82 8.25
CA LYS A 82 -1.71 -2.33 8.08
C LYS A 82 -2.15 -2.31 6.62
N ILE A 83 -1.88 -1.21 5.91
CA ILE A 83 -2.21 -1.08 4.49
C ILE A 83 -1.44 -2.12 3.66
N ARG A 84 -0.12 -2.23 3.86
CA ARG A 84 0.74 -3.17 3.14
C ARG A 84 0.41 -4.64 3.44
N ASP A 85 0.08 -4.95 4.68
CA ASP A 85 -0.32 -6.29 5.09
C ASP A 85 -1.67 -6.67 4.46
N PHE A 86 -2.64 -5.75 4.45
CA PHE A 86 -3.91 -5.94 3.74
C PHE A 86 -3.69 -6.14 2.24
N GLU A 87 -2.89 -5.30 1.60
CA GLU A 87 -2.55 -5.42 0.18
C GLU A 87 -1.93 -6.78 -0.15
N THR A 88 -1.00 -7.25 0.68
CA THR A 88 -0.36 -8.56 0.53
C THR A 88 -1.40 -9.68 0.54
N VAL A 89 -2.34 -9.66 1.48
CA VAL A 89 -3.41 -10.67 1.58
C VAL A 89 -4.40 -10.55 0.43
N LEU A 90 -4.81 -9.33 0.07
CA LEU A 90 -5.72 -9.06 -1.04
C LEU A 90 -5.18 -9.62 -2.36
N ASN A 91 -3.94 -9.26 -2.71
CA ASN A 91 -3.28 -9.66 -3.94
C ASN A 91 -2.99 -11.18 -3.99
N SER A 92 -2.77 -11.79 -2.84
CA SER A 92 -2.61 -13.25 -2.73
C SER A 92 -3.94 -14.00 -2.91
N TYR A 93 -5.03 -13.45 -2.43
CA TYR A 93 -6.36 -14.05 -2.55
C TYR A 93 -6.99 -13.82 -3.94
N TYR A 94 -6.71 -12.66 -4.55
CA TYR A 94 -7.16 -12.29 -5.90
C TYR A 94 -5.98 -12.02 -6.83
N PRO A 95 -5.15 -13.04 -7.16
CA PRO A 95 -4.09 -12.84 -8.14
C PRO A 95 -4.69 -12.41 -9.48
N THR A 96 -4.14 -11.37 -10.09
CA THR A 96 -4.65 -10.80 -11.34
C THR A 96 -4.04 -11.46 -12.57
N VAL A 97 -4.59 -11.15 -13.74
CA VAL A 97 -4.04 -11.62 -15.02
C VAL A 97 -2.67 -10.99 -15.30
N ALA A 98 -2.46 -9.77 -14.82
CA ALA A 98 -1.18 -9.05 -14.92
C ALA A 98 -0.03 -9.75 -14.18
N ASP A 99 -0.35 -10.66 -13.26
CA ASP A 99 0.64 -11.46 -12.54
C ASP A 99 1.22 -12.59 -13.40
N ILE A 100 1.89 -12.23 -14.48
CA ILE A 100 2.41 -13.16 -15.50
C ILE A 100 3.40 -14.21 -14.94
N ARG A 101 4.05 -13.91 -13.80
CA ARG A 101 4.99 -14.84 -13.14
C ARG A 101 4.28 -15.94 -12.35
N LEU A 102 2.97 -15.84 -12.16
CA LEU A 102 2.18 -16.84 -11.47
C LEU A 102 1.52 -17.82 -12.44
N THR A 103 1.97 -19.07 -12.41
CA THR A 103 1.26 -20.18 -13.07
C THR A 103 -0.10 -20.44 -12.42
N SER A 104 -1.00 -21.13 -13.11
CA SER A 104 -2.32 -21.48 -12.57
C SER A 104 -2.25 -22.22 -11.23
N LEU A 105 -1.27 -23.11 -11.07
CA LEU A 105 -1.04 -23.83 -9.82
C LEU A 105 -0.61 -22.91 -8.69
N LYS A 106 0.34 -22.01 -8.96
CA LYS A 106 0.80 -21.01 -7.98
C LYS A 106 -0.33 -20.07 -7.55
N ARG A 107 -1.17 -19.61 -8.50
CA ARG A 107 -2.36 -18.79 -8.20
C ARG A 107 -3.33 -19.53 -7.27
N LYS A 108 -3.61 -20.81 -7.57
CA LYS A 108 -4.48 -21.64 -6.72
C LYS A 108 -3.90 -21.79 -5.31
N LEU A 109 -2.60 -22.05 -5.20
CA LEU A 109 -1.91 -22.19 -3.91
C LEU A 109 -1.95 -20.89 -3.11
N MET A 110 -1.61 -19.76 -3.72
CA MET A 110 -1.71 -18.43 -3.09
C MET A 110 -3.10 -18.17 -2.53
N ARG A 111 -4.12 -18.41 -3.35
CA ARG A 111 -5.52 -18.24 -2.96
C ARG A 111 -5.91 -19.14 -1.78
N THR A 112 -5.46 -20.40 -1.79
CA THR A 112 -5.76 -21.34 -0.71
C THR A 112 -5.11 -20.89 0.61
N ILE A 113 -3.85 -20.48 0.58
CA ILE A 113 -3.11 -20.05 1.78
C ILE A 113 -3.67 -18.71 2.32
N SER A 114 -4.03 -17.77 1.43
CA SER A 114 -4.56 -16.47 1.85
C SER A 114 -6.05 -16.49 2.24
N TYR A 115 -6.79 -17.53 1.84
CA TYR A 115 -8.22 -17.67 2.08
C TYR A 115 -8.62 -17.45 3.56
N PRO A 116 -8.03 -18.15 4.54
CA PRO A 116 -8.44 -18.00 5.93
C PRO A 116 -8.22 -16.58 6.43
N ARG A 117 -7.09 -15.94 6.09
CA ARG A 117 -6.80 -14.56 6.46
C ARG A 117 -7.80 -13.58 5.87
N TYR A 118 -8.04 -13.69 4.56
CA TYR A 118 -8.96 -12.80 3.86
C TYR A 118 -10.39 -12.92 4.41
N LYS A 119 -10.85 -14.12 4.66
CA LYS A 119 -12.21 -14.37 5.18
C LYS A 119 -12.38 -13.90 6.62
N SER A 120 -11.42 -14.17 7.49
CA SER A 120 -11.47 -13.77 8.89
C SER A 120 -11.12 -12.28 9.14
N GLY A 121 -10.61 -11.56 8.11
CA GLY A 121 -10.17 -10.18 8.28
C GLY A 121 -8.86 -10.03 9.06
N ILE A 122 -8.07 -11.11 9.18
CA ILE A 122 -6.79 -11.10 9.90
C ILE A 122 -5.65 -10.84 8.91
N TYR A 123 -5.28 -9.57 8.76
CA TYR A 123 -4.26 -9.18 7.78
C TYR A 123 -2.87 -9.06 8.39
N LYS A 124 -2.77 -8.80 9.68
CA LYS A 124 -1.51 -8.49 10.38
C LYS A 124 -0.43 -9.54 10.16
N LYS A 125 0.75 -9.09 9.74
CA LYS A 125 1.98 -9.91 9.57
C LYS A 125 1.79 -11.18 8.73
N PRO A 126 1.42 -11.08 7.45
CA PRO A 126 1.24 -12.24 6.58
C PRO A 126 2.59 -12.76 6.06
N TYR A 127 3.46 -13.22 6.97
CA TYR A 127 4.84 -13.60 6.65
C TYR A 127 4.92 -14.74 5.65
N GLU A 128 4.01 -15.71 5.72
CA GLU A 128 3.92 -16.82 4.78
C GLU A 128 3.65 -16.35 3.35
N LEU A 129 2.80 -15.33 3.19
CA LEU A 129 2.49 -14.77 1.88
C LEU A 129 3.65 -13.92 1.37
N LYS A 130 4.26 -13.10 2.23
CA LYS A 130 5.45 -12.32 1.89
C LYS A 130 6.61 -13.22 1.46
N ALA A 131 6.84 -14.34 2.15
CA ALA A 131 7.86 -15.32 1.78
C ALA A 131 7.61 -15.91 0.38
N LEU A 132 6.36 -16.25 0.06
CA LEU A 132 5.99 -16.74 -1.27
C LEU A 132 6.15 -15.67 -2.36
N GLN A 133 5.84 -14.42 -2.06
CA GLN A 133 6.06 -13.29 -2.98
C GLN A 133 7.54 -13.14 -3.33
N VAL A 134 8.41 -13.21 -2.33
CA VAL A 134 9.87 -13.15 -2.53
C VAL A 134 10.37 -14.37 -3.33
N LEU A 135 9.97 -15.59 -2.93
CA LEU A 135 10.39 -16.84 -3.57
C LEU A 135 10.00 -16.89 -5.05
N TRP A 136 8.83 -16.39 -5.39
CA TRP A 136 8.32 -16.41 -6.76
C TRP A 136 8.57 -15.11 -7.51
N LYS A 137 9.25 -14.14 -6.91
CA LYS A 137 9.50 -12.79 -7.45
C LYS A 137 8.20 -12.15 -7.97
N TYR A 138 7.17 -12.25 -7.17
CA TYR A 138 5.82 -11.82 -7.48
C TYR A 138 5.45 -10.63 -6.61
N ARG A 139 5.00 -9.54 -7.25
CA ARG A 139 4.61 -8.29 -6.56
C ARG A 139 5.58 -7.91 -5.44
N GLN A 140 6.85 -7.96 -5.72
CA GLN A 140 7.83 -7.36 -4.83
C GLN A 140 7.52 -5.86 -4.77
N PRO A 141 7.66 -5.23 -3.60
CA PRO A 141 7.58 -3.78 -3.54
C PRO A 141 8.53 -3.25 -4.60
N GLU A 142 7.99 -2.50 -5.55
CA GLU A 142 8.81 -1.88 -6.57
C GLU A 142 9.84 -1.00 -5.88
N ILE A 143 11.09 -1.35 -6.10
CA ILE A 143 12.22 -0.64 -5.54
C ILE A 143 12.43 0.68 -6.30
N GLU A 144 11.86 0.75 -7.49
CA GLU A 144 11.99 1.90 -8.38
C GLU A 144 10.63 2.62 -8.44
N GLY A 145 10.62 3.83 -7.88
CA GLY A 145 9.67 4.85 -8.30
C GLY A 145 9.89 5.13 -9.79
N PHE A 146 8.95 5.73 -10.44
CA PHE A 146 9.03 6.15 -11.84
C PHE A 146 10.32 6.87 -12.12
#